data_481de3f66350e0319da422083ec351c3
#
_entry.id   481de3f66350e0319da422083ec351c3
#
_cell.length_a   1.000
_cell.length_b   1.000
_cell.length_c   1.000
_cell.angle_alpha   90.00
_cell.angle_beta   90.00
_cell.angle_gamma   90.00
#
_symmetry.space_group_name_H-M   'P 1'
#
loop_
_entity.id
_entity.type
_entity.pdbx_description
1 polymer ?
#
loop_
_entity_poly.entity_id
_entity_poly.type
_entity_poly.pdbx_seq_one_letter_code
_entity_poly.pdbx_strand_id
1 'polypeptide(L)'
;MLLDMQHWKPCPVFPDRYLVSDKGEVYSVVNDALIEPEITFKGYHRYCLCKNGKCKKVKAHRLVALAFIPNLDDKPQVDHINGIKTDNRVSNLRWVTNLENARNPVTVEARKRKTESEKAAV
;
A
#
# COMPACT_ATOMS: atom_id res chain seq x y z
N MET A 1 7.05 -13.71 -20.55
CA MET A 1 6.40 -13.31 -19.32
C MET A 1 6.15 -11.84 -19.29
N LEU A 2 5.03 -11.44 -18.76
CA LEU A 2 4.56 -10.06 -18.80
C LEU A 2 4.99 -9.24 -17.58
N LEU A 3 6.06 -9.64 -16.89
CA LEU A 3 6.59 -8.93 -15.73
C LEU A 3 7.63 -7.87 -16.09
N ASP A 4 7.97 -7.74 -17.37
CA ASP A 4 9.10 -6.92 -17.86
C ASP A 4 8.80 -5.42 -17.84
N MET A 5 7.54 -5.00 -17.77
CA MET A 5 7.15 -3.59 -17.76
C MET A 5 7.14 -2.97 -16.36
N GLN A 6 7.48 -3.74 -15.35
CA GLN A 6 7.51 -3.30 -13.96
C GLN A 6 8.79 -3.80 -13.30
N HIS A 7 9.20 -3.14 -12.23
CA HIS A 7 10.28 -3.64 -11.38
C HIS A 7 9.66 -4.50 -10.28
N TRP A 8 10.21 -5.70 -10.11
CA TRP A 8 9.72 -6.67 -9.14
C TRP A 8 10.79 -6.99 -8.11
N LYS A 9 10.40 -7.09 -6.87
CA LYS A 9 11.25 -7.51 -5.76
C LYS A 9 10.57 -8.59 -4.94
N PRO A 10 11.35 -9.42 -4.20
CA PRO A 10 10.74 -10.34 -3.25
C PRO A 10 9.83 -9.58 -2.28
N CYS A 11 8.65 -10.14 -2.03
CA CYS A 11 7.69 -9.54 -1.12
C CYS A 11 8.26 -9.56 0.31
N PRO A 12 8.06 -8.49 1.10
CA PRO A 12 8.48 -8.48 2.51
C PRO A 12 7.82 -9.58 3.36
N VAL A 13 6.65 -10.04 2.93
CA VAL A 13 5.93 -11.13 3.59
C VAL A 13 6.01 -12.36 2.71
N PHE A 14 6.55 -13.46 3.22
CA PHE A 14 6.77 -14.71 2.49
C PHE A 14 7.52 -14.50 1.16
N PRO A 15 8.78 -14.02 1.23
CA PRO A 15 9.53 -13.62 0.02
C PRO A 15 9.81 -14.75 -0.97
N ASP A 16 9.76 -16.00 -0.54
CA ASP A 16 9.92 -17.17 -1.39
C ASP A 16 8.63 -17.52 -2.15
N ARG A 17 7.51 -16.91 -1.81
CA ARG A 17 6.18 -17.20 -2.38
C ARG A 17 5.64 -16.08 -3.24
N TYR A 18 6.06 -14.84 -3.02
CA TYR A 18 5.45 -13.67 -3.65
C TYR A 18 6.50 -12.65 -4.09
N LEU A 19 6.18 -11.96 -5.16
CA LEU A 19 6.90 -10.78 -5.61
C LEU A 19 5.97 -9.57 -5.55
N VAL A 20 6.52 -8.41 -5.25
CA VAL A 20 5.78 -7.14 -5.26
C VAL A 20 6.40 -6.21 -6.29
N SER A 21 5.55 -5.49 -7.05
CA SER A 21 6.02 -4.56 -8.06
C SER A 21 6.05 -3.13 -7.54
N ASP A 22 6.79 -2.27 -8.25
CA ASP A 22 6.85 -0.83 -8.00
C ASP A 22 5.53 -0.11 -8.29
N LYS A 23 4.56 -0.81 -8.86
CA LYS A 23 3.20 -0.29 -9.11
C LYS A 23 2.17 -0.81 -8.09
N GLY A 24 2.58 -1.62 -7.14
CA GLY A 24 1.70 -2.13 -6.10
C GLY A 24 1.00 -3.44 -6.42
N GLU A 25 1.44 -4.14 -7.47
CA GLU A 25 0.91 -5.46 -7.79
C GLU A 25 1.68 -6.55 -7.05
N VAL A 26 1.02 -7.67 -6.78
CA VAL A 26 1.63 -8.85 -6.15
C VAL A 26 1.45 -10.05 -7.05
N TYR A 27 2.55 -10.77 -7.26
CA TYR A 27 2.60 -11.96 -8.07
C TYR A 27 2.85 -13.19 -7.17
N SER A 28 2.06 -14.24 -7.36
CA SER A 28 2.26 -15.51 -6.67
C SER A 28 3.17 -16.40 -7.50
N VAL A 29 4.34 -16.71 -6.95
CA VAL A 29 5.31 -17.58 -7.62
C VAL A 29 4.75 -19.00 -7.73
N VAL A 30 4.07 -19.47 -6.69
CA VAL A 30 3.52 -20.83 -6.63
C VAL A 30 2.41 -21.03 -7.64
N ASN A 31 1.53 -20.05 -7.78
CA ASN A 31 0.38 -20.14 -8.68
C ASN A 31 0.66 -19.56 -10.07
N ASP A 32 1.84 -18.96 -10.27
CA ASP A 32 2.23 -18.28 -11.52
C ASP A 32 1.14 -17.31 -12.00
N ALA A 33 0.68 -16.43 -11.09
CA ALA A 33 -0.41 -15.51 -11.38
C ALA A 33 -0.35 -14.27 -10.50
N LEU A 34 -0.88 -13.17 -11.02
CA LEU A 34 -1.12 -11.98 -10.22
C LEU A 34 -2.24 -12.24 -9.22
N ILE A 35 -2.13 -11.67 -8.03
CA ILE A 35 -3.15 -11.78 -6.99
C ILE A 35 -4.07 -10.56 -7.05
N GLU A 36 -5.38 -10.80 -7.00
CA GLU A 36 -6.36 -9.73 -6.89
C GLU A 36 -6.34 -9.14 -5.49
N PRO A 37 -6.20 -7.82 -5.34
CA PRO A 37 -6.34 -7.20 -4.02
C PRO A 37 -7.80 -7.13 -3.61
N GLU A 38 -8.04 -7.18 -2.30
CA GLU A 38 -9.35 -6.78 -1.75
C GLU A 38 -9.30 -5.30 -1.39
N ILE A 39 -10.47 -4.66 -1.37
CA ILE A 39 -10.58 -3.25 -0.97
C ILE A 39 -11.10 -3.21 0.46
N THR A 40 -10.33 -2.58 1.36
CA THR A 40 -10.73 -2.48 2.76
C THR A 40 -11.89 -1.50 2.92
N PHE A 41 -12.55 -1.53 4.08
CA PHE A 41 -13.62 -0.60 4.39
C PHE A 41 -13.19 0.86 4.24
N LYS A 42 -11.93 1.17 4.53
CA LYS A 42 -11.37 2.52 4.40
C LYS A 42 -10.85 2.86 3.01
N GLY A 43 -10.95 1.95 2.05
CA GLY A 43 -10.61 2.19 0.66
C GLY A 43 -9.18 1.85 0.26
N TYR A 44 -8.44 1.12 1.08
CA TYR A 44 -7.09 0.66 0.74
C TYR A 44 -7.12 -0.67 0.01
N HIS A 45 -6.16 -0.88 -0.89
CA HIS A 45 -5.88 -2.22 -1.42
C HIS A 45 -5.15 -3.04 -0.37
N ARG A 46 -5.57 -4.29 -0.19
CA ARG A 46 -5.01 -5.22 0.77
C ARG A 46 -4.86 -6.59 0.14
N TYR A 47 -3.75 -7.26 0.41
CA TYR A 47 -3.48 -8.60 -0.08
C TYR A 47 -3.52 -9.60 1.08
N CYS A 48 -4.09 -10.78 0.81
CA CYS A 48 -4.03 -11.91 1.73
C CYS A 48 -2.94 -12.86 1.23
N LEU A 49 -1.85 -12.96 1.97
CA LEU A 49 -0.66 -13.74 1.59
C LEU A 49 -0.54 -14.95 2.51
N CYS A 50 -0.38 -16.13 1.91
CA CYS A 50 -0.44 -17.38 2.65
C CYS A 50 0.78 -18.25 2.39
N LYS A 51 1.21 -18.96 3.44
CA LYS A 51 2.28 -19.95 3.37
C LYS A 51 2.07 -21.00 4.46
N ASN A 52 2.08 -22.28 4.06
CA ASN A 52 1.99 -23.41 4.99
C ASN A 52 0.79 -23.28 5.94
N GLY A 53 -0.37 -22.90 5.40
CA GLY A 53 -1.59 -22.79 6.18
C GLY A 53 -1.72 -21.50 7.01
N LYS A 54 -0.71 -20.62 6.98
CA LYS A 54 -0.74 -19.33 7.68
C LYS A 54 -0.95 -18.23 6.68
N CYS A 55 -1.87 -17.31 6.98
CA CYS A 55 -2.19 -16.19 6.10
C CYS A 55 -2.02 -14.86 6.82
N LYS A 56 -1.52 -13.87 6.08
CA LYS A 56 -1.38 -12.50 6.56
C LYS A 56 -2.06 -11.55 5.60
N LYS A 57 -2.82 -10.61 6.14
CA LYS A 57 -3.41 -9.53 5.34
C LYS A 57 -2.56 -8.29 5.51
N VAL A 58 -2.05 -7.77 4.39
CA VAL A 58 -1.13 -6.63 4.40
C VAL A 58 -1.57 -5.63 3.33
N LYS A 59 -1.58 -4.36 3.69
CA LYS A 59 -1.95 -3.30 2.74
C LYS A 59 -0.87 -3.15 1.67
N ALA A 60 -1.30 -2.91 0.43
CA ALA A 60 -0.40 -2.83 -0.73
C ALA A 60 0.66 -1.73 -0.56
N HIS A 61 0.28 -0.54 -0.08
CA HIS A 61 1.24 0.55 0.09
C HIS A 61 2.35 0.21 1.07
N ARG A 62 2.07 -0.57 2.12
CA ARG A 62 3.10 -1.01 3.04
C ARG A 62 4.05 -2.02 2.41
N LEU A 63 3.53 -2.95 1.61
CA LEU A 63 4.37 -3.91 0.89
C LEU A 63 5.33 -3.20 -0.06
N VAL A 64 4.84 -2.24 -0.83
CA VAL A 64 5.66 -1.47 -1.76
C VAL A 64 6.73 -0.66 -1.03
N ALA A 65 6.34 0.05 0.02
CA ALA A 65 7.29 0.87 0.78
C ALA A 65 8.37 0.02 1.44
N LEU A 66 8.00 -1.11 2.05
CA LEU A 66 8.95 -2.01 2.67
C LEU A 66 9.95 -2.62 1.66
N ALA A 67 9.49 -2.88 0.44
CA ALA A 67 10.32 -3.51 -0.58
C ALA A 67 11.21 -2.51 -1.34
N PHE A 68 10.74 -1.29 -1.56
CA PHE A 68 11.37 -0.36 -2.50
C PHE A 68 11.90 0.93 -1.87
N ILE A 69 11.38 1.36 -0.72
CA ILE A 69 11.72 2.67 -0.16
C ILE A 69 12.47 2.49 1.16
N PRO A 70 13.75 2.87 1.23
CA PRO A 70 14.50 2.82 2.50
C PRO A 70 13.80 3.64 3.59
N ASN A 71 13.79 3.12 4.82
CA ASN A 71 13.21 3.80 5.98
C ASN A 71 14.28 4.02 7.03
N LEU A 72 15.22 4.90 6.73
CA LEU A 72 16.41 5.14 7.56
C LEU A 72 16.07 5.72 8.93
N ASP A 73 14.97 6.47 9.03
CA ASP A 73 14.52 7.09 10.28
C ASP A 73 13.49 6.25 11.03
N ASP A 74 13.26 5.01 10.56
CA ASP A 74 12.33 4.07 11.17
C ASP A 74 10.94 4.68 11.42
N LYS A 75 10.42 5.36 10.42
CA LYS A 75 9.11 6.01 10.50
C LYS A 75 7.99 4.96 10.41
N PRO A 76 6.91 5.11 11.20
CA PRO A 76 5.93 4.04 11.36
C PRO A 76 4.88 3.94 10.27
N GLN A 77 4.65 4.99 9.50
CA GLN A 77 3.55 5.02 8.54
C GLN A 77 4.01 5.30 7.11
N VAL A 78 3.16 4.89 6.15
CA VAL A 78 3.34 5.17 4.73
C VAL A 78 2.20 6.07 4.28
N ASP A 79 2.54 7.17 3.62
CA ASP A 79 1.59 8.17 3.14
C ASP A 79 1.46 8.09 1.62
N HIS A 80 0.22 8.23 1.12
CA HIS A 80 -0.05 8.42 -0.31
C HIS A 80 0.07 9.92 -0.61
N ILE A 81 1.12 10.31 -1.34
CA ILE A 81 1.45 11.72 -1.57
C ILE A 81 0.28 12.49 -2.19
N ASN A 82 -0.43 11.87 -3.16
CA ASN A 82 -1.60 12.48 -3.80
C ASN A 82 -2.92 12.22 -3.06
N GLY A 83 -2.89 11.50 -1.93
CA GLY A 83 -4.09 11.18 -1.16
C GLY A 83 -4.96 10.07 -1.75
N ILE A 84 -4.59 9.48 -2.86
CA ILE A 84 -5.34 8.39 -3.49
C ILE A 84 -4.88 7.06 -2.93
N LYS A 85 -5.72 6.43 -2.12
CA LYS A 85 -5.38 5.21 -1.36
C LYS A 85 -5.12 3.98 -2.21
N THR A 86 -5.56 3.99 -3.45
CA THR A 86 -5.36 2.89 -4.41
C THR A 86 -4.21 3.13 -5.37
N ASP A 87 -3.56 4.28 -5.29
CA ASP A 87 -2.38 4.60 -6.10
C ASP A 87 -1.12 4.23 -5.33
N ASN A 88 -0.71 2.96 -5.46
CA ASN A 88 0.38 2.37 -4.69
C ASN A 88 1.71 2.33 -5.44
N ARG A 89 1.89 3.19 -6.45
CA ARG A 89 3.18 3.33 -7.14
C ARG A 89 4.24 3.86 -6.16
N VAL A 90 5.45 3.36 -6.27
CA VAL A 90 6.58 3.79 -5.44
C VAL A 90 6.70 5.32 -5.43
N SER A 91 6.55 5.96 -6.61
CA SER A 91 6.67 7.42 -6.75
C SER A 91 5.62 8.20 -5.96
N ASN A 92 4.54 7.55 -5.55
CA ASN A 92 3.44 8.17 -4.79
C ASN A 92 3.48 7.86 -3.30
N LEU A 93 4.48 7.15 -2.81
CA LEU A 93 4.56 6.70 -1.43
C LEU A 93 5.76 7.29 -0.73
N ARG A 94 5.63 7.52 0.59
CA ARG A 94 6.74 7.96 1.43
C ARG A 94 6.50 7.47 2.87
N TRP A 95 7.59 7.25 3.57
CA TRP A 95 7.54 6.97 5.00
C TRP A 95 7.35 8.28 5.76
N VAL A 96 6.44 8.25 6.74
CA VAL A 96 6.10 9.44 7.52
C VAL A 96 5.92 9.08 8.99
N THR A 97 6.08 10.08 9.86
CA THR A 97 5.61 9.98 11.24
C THR A 97 4.11 10.21 11.29
N ASN A 98 3.48 9.89 12.43
CA ASN A 98 2.06 10.17 12.62
C ASN A 98 1.76 11.68 12.46
N LEU A 99 2.66 12.53 12.93
CA LEU A 99 2.51 13.98 12.82
C LEU A 99 2.61 14.45 11.38
N GLU A 100 3.61 13.96 10.63
CA GLU A 100 3.79 14.32 9.22
C GLU A 100 2.57 13.88 8.40
N ASN A 101 2.03 12.70 8.66
CA ASN A 101 0.85 12.21 7.97
C ASN A 101 -0.38 13.08 8.26
N ALA A 102 -0.55 13.49 9.51
CA ALA A 102 -1.65 14.36 9.93
C ALA A 102 -1.56 15.75 9.27
N ARG A 103 -0.36 16.18 8.88
CA ARG A 103 -0.11 17.49 8.25
C ARG A 103 -0.07 17.44 6.72
N ASN A 104 -0.27 16.29 6.09
CA ASN A 104 -0.33 16.21 4.64
C ASN A 104 -1.49 17.06 4.13
N PRO A 105 -1.22 18.10 3.28
CA PRO A 105 -2.29 19.02 2.84
C PRO A 105 -3.46 18.32 2.17
N VAL A 106 -3.22 17.28 1.39
CA VAL A 106 -4.28 16.52 0.71
C VAL A 106 -5.14 15.79 1.73
N THR A 107 -4.52 15.15 2.73
CA THR A 107 -5.23 14.44 3.80
C THR A 107 -6.05 15.41 4.66
N VAL A 108 -5.48 16.56 5.03
CA VAL A 108 -6.17 17.59 5.81
C VAL A 108 -7.37 18.12 5.05
N GLU A 109 -7.23 18.41 3.76
CA GLU A 109 -8.32 18.89 2.93
C GLU A 109 -9.46 17.86 2.82
N ALA A 110 -9.12 16.59 2.63
CA ALA A 110 -10.10 15.52 2.58
C ALA A 110 -10.88 15.38 3.89
N ARG A 111 -10.21 15.52 5.03
CA ARG A 111 -10.86 15.49 6.35
C ARG A 111 -11.81 16.67 6.54
N LYS A 112 -11.41 17.86 6.13
CA LYS A 112 -12.25 19.05 6.20
C LYS A 112 -13.52 18.88 5.37
N ARG A 113 -13.40 18.40 4.14
CA ARG A 113 -14.56 18.17 3.25
C ARG A 113 -15.52 17.13 3.85
N LYS A 114 -15.00 16.07 4.44
CA LYS A 114 -15.82 15.06 5.09
C LYS A 114 -16.58 15.65 6.28
N THR A 115 -15.92 16.42 7.13
CA THR A 115 -16.51 17.06 8.29
C THR A 115 -17.63 18.01 7.90
N GLU A 116 -17.41 18.84 6.88
CA GLU A 116 -18.40 19.77 6.36
C GLU A 116 -19.63 19.03 5.81
N SER A 117 -19.39 17.94 5.06
CA SER A 117 -20.46 17.10 4.53
C SER A 117 -21.29 16.48 5.66
N GLU A 118 -20.65 15.98 6.71
CA GLU A 118 -21.34 15.41 7.87
C GLU A 118 -22.18 16.47 8.60
N LYS A 119 -21.66 17.68 8.75
CA LYS A 119 -22.40 18.79 9.34
C LYS A 119 -23.62 19.20 8.49
N ALA A 120 -23.48 19.19 7.19
CA ALA A 120 -24.56 19.54 6.28
C ALA A 120 -25.67 18.48 6.28
N ALA A 121 -25.37 17.24 6.64
CA ALA A 121 -26.35 16.16 6.71
C ALA A 121 -27.19 16.16 7.98
N VAL A 122 -26.84 16.99 8.94
CA VAL A 122 -27.59 17.15 10.19
C VAL A 122 -28.60 18.27 10.04
#